data_c9538c273940637288d4b9c60d06c9c2
#
_entry.id   c9538c273940637288d4b9c60d06c9c2
#
_cell.length_a   1.000
_cell.length_b   1.000
_cell.length_c   1.000
_cell.angle_alpha   90.00
_cell.angle_beta   90.00
_cell.angle_gamma   90.00
#
_symmetry.space_group_name_H-M   'P 1'
#
loop_
_entity.id
_entity.type
_entity.pdbx_description
1 polymer ?
#
loop_
_entity_poly.entity_id
_entity_poly.type
_entity_poly.pdbx_seq_one_letter_code
_entity_poly.pdbx_strand_id
1 'polypeptide(L)'
;MTQDELKKAVGWAALEYVKPDTIVGVGTGSTAAHFIDALGSIKHQIKGAVSSSDASTAKLKSLGIPVFDSNEVDELDIYVDGADEINGHMQMIKGGGAALTREKIIAAIARQFICIADASKQVEVLGKFPLPVEVIPMARSYVARELVKLGGLPKYRQNVVTDNGNVILDVHNLNILDAIALENKINGIAGVVTVGLFANRGADIALIGTPNGVKVVK
;
A
#
# COMPACT_ATOMS: atom_id res chain seq x y z
N MET A 1 -19.04 -1.99 -15.73
CA MET A 1 -17.81 -1.22 -15.50
C MET A 1 -16.62 -2.16 -15.57
N THR A 2 -15.58 -1.78 -16.27
CA THR A 2 -14.29 -2.49 -16.29
C THR A 2 -13.57 -2.29 -14.96
N GLN A 3 -12.58 -3.13 -14.67
CA GLN A 3 -11.78 -2.99 -13.46
C GLN A 3 -11.05 -1.62 -13.41
N ASP A 4 -10.62 -1.12 -14.56
CA ASP A 4 -9.97 0.20 -14.62
C ASP A 4 -10.94 1.35 -14.32
N GLU A 5 -12.19 1.27 -14.82
CA GLU A 5 -13.24 2.24 -14.47
C GLU A 5 -13.56 2.24 -12.97
N LEU A 6 -13.56 1.06 -12.32
CA LEU A 6 -13.74 0.95 -10.87
C LEU A 6 -12.60 1.60 -10.10
N LYS A 7 -11.35 1.34 -10.52
CA LYS A 7 -10.15 1.97 -9.92
C LYS A 7 -10.17 3.49 -10.09
N LYS A 8 -10.57 3.98 -11.27
CA LYS A 8 -10.72 5.40 -11.52
C LYS A 8 -11.79 6.00 -10.61
N ALA A 9 -12.95 5.36 -10.47
CA ALA A 9 -14.03 5.85 -9.62
C ALA A 9 -13.59 6.04 -8.16
N VAL A 10 -12.89 5.07 -7.57
CA VAL A 10 -12.41 5.19 -6.18
C VAL A 10 -11.27 6.19 -6.03
N GLY A 11 -10.38 6.30 -7.02
CA GLY A 11 -9.32 7.32 -7.03
C GLY A 11 -9.89 8.74 -7.01
N TRP A 12 -10.93 9.01 -7.81
CA TRP A 12 -11.59 10.31 -7.84
C TRP A 12 -12.46 10.55 -6.60
N ALA A 13 -13.14 9.53 -6.07
CA ALA A 13 -13.92 9.65 -4.84
C ALA A 13 -13.04 10.00 -3.61
N ALA A 14 -11.78 9.58 -3.61
CA ALA A 14 -10.84 9.90 -2.53
C ALA A 14 -10.52 11.40 -2.41
N LEU A 15 -10.79 12.22 -3.45
CA LEU A 15 -10.65 13.68 -3.36
C LEU A 15 -11.53 14.31 -2.28
N GLU A 16 -12.68 13.71 -1.93
CA GLU A 16 -13.58 14.22 -0.88
C GLU A 16 -12.91 14.28 0.50
N TYR A 17 -11.82 13.54 0.69
CA TYR A 17 -11.06 13.49 1.94
C TYR A 17 -9.87 14.45 1.94
N VAL A 18 -9.52 15.04 0.80
CA VAL A 18 -8.40 15.97 0.67
C VAL A 18 -8.81 17.34 1.20
N LYS A 19 -8.09 17.84 2.18
CA LYS A 19 -8.32 19.19 2.70
C LYS A 19 -7.45 20.21 1.97
N PRO A 20 -7.94 21.44 1.76
CA PRO A 20 -7.12 22.52 1.24
C PRO A 20 -5.90 22.80 2.12
N ASP A 21 -4.83 23.31 1.50
CA ASP A 21 -3.59 23.71 2.16
C ASP A 21 -2.87 22.62 2.95
N THR A 22 -3.10 21.34 2.61
CA THR A 22 -2.43 20.18 3.23
C THR A 22 -1.40 19.54 2.30
N ILE A 23 -0.53 18.72 2.89
CA ILE A 23 0.34 17.78 2.16
C ILE A 23 -0.34 16.40 2.21
N VAL A 24 -0.47 15.75 1.05
CA VAL A 24 -1.22 14.51 0.88
C VAL A 24 -0.26 13.34 0.75
N GLY A 25 -0.44 12.29 1.55
CA GLY A 25 0.25 11.02 1.38
C GLY A 25 -0.32 10.24 0.19
N VAL A 26 0.54 9.77 -0.71
CA VAL A 26 0.15 9.11 -1.95
C VAL A 26 0.87 7.76 -2.10
N GLY A 27 0.09 6.73 -2.36
CA GLY A 27 0.55 5.37 -2.54
C GLY A 27 1.09 5.04 -3.93
N THR A 28 1.15 3.74 -4.21
CA THR A 28 1.76 3.17 -5.42
C THR A 28 0.81 2.18 -6.11
N GLY A 29 0.93 2.08 -7.42
CA GLY A 29 0.19 1.14 -8.25
C GLY A 29 -0.92 1.77 -9.08
N SER A 30 -1.62 0.94 -9.86
CA SER A 30 -2.59 1.42 -10.87
C SER A 30 -3.77 2.18 -10.26
N THR A 31 -4.26 1.79 -9.08
CA THR A 31 -5.36 2.48 -8.41
C THR A 31 -4.90 3.83 -7.85
N ALA A 32 -3.73 3.86 -7.19
CA ALA A 32 -3.12 5.10 -6.71
C ALA A 32 -2.80 6.08 -7.85
N ALA A 33 -2.45 5.57 -9.04
CA ALA A 33 -2.22 6.39 -10.22
C ALA A 33 -3.46 7.20 -10.63
N HIS A 34 -4.67 6.64 -10.52
CA HIS A 34 -5.92 7.39 -10.76
C HIS A 34 -6.18 8.46 -9.70
N PHE A 35 -5.79 8.21 -8.45
CA PHE A 35 -5.85 9.25 -7.42
C PHE A 35 -4.86 10.39 -7.70
N ILE A 36 -3.65 10.08 -8.17
CA ILE A 36 -2.67 11.11 -8.60
C ILE A 36 -3.25 11.96 -9.75
N ASP A 37 -3.90 11.33 -10.74
CA ASP A 37 -4.57 12.06 -11.82
C ASP A 37 -5.67 12.99 -11.29
N ALA A 38 -6.45 12.49 -10.33
CA ALA A 38 -7.48 13.30 -9.65
C ALA A 38 -6.88 14.47 -8.87
N LEU A 39 -5.78 14.26 -8.11
CA LEU A 39 -5.04 15.34 -7.42
C LEU A 39 -4.56 16.43 -8.39
N GLY A 40 -4.19 16.06 -9.61
CA GLY A 40 -3.81 17.01 -10.66
C GLY A 40 -4.90 18.06 -10.92
N SER A 41 -6.17 17.72 -10.78
CA SER A 41 -7.30 18.65 -10.98
C SER A 41 -7.44 19.69 -9.87
N ILE A 42 -6.92 19.39 -8.67
CA ILE A 42 -6.98 20.28 -7.50
C ILE A 42 -5.60 20.71 -7.02
N LYS A 43 -4.56 20.58 -7.83
CA LYS A 43 -3.16 20.84 -7.45
C LYS A 43 -2.91 22.23 -6.84
N HIS A 44 -3.74 23.23 -7.20
CA HIS A 44 -3.64 24.57 -6.65
C HIS A 44 -4.29 24.73 -5.25
N GLN A 45 -4.97 23.69 -4.77
CA GLN A 45 -5.64 23.68 -3.47
C GLN A 45 -4.82 22.94 -2.41
N ILE A 46 -3.77 22.21 -2.79
CA ILE A 46 -2.89 21.48 -1.87
C ILE A 46 -1.48 22.06 -1.87
N LYS A 47 -0.74 21.88 -0.77
CA LYS A 47 0.68 22.27 -0.69
C LYS A 47 1.57 21.36 -1.53
N GLY A 48 1.18 20.06 -1.64
CA GLY A 48 1.91 19.05 -2.38
C GLY A 48 1.63 17.65 -1.85
N ALA A 49 2.55 16.73 -2.07
CA ALA A 49 2.39 15.34 -1.68
C ALA A 49 3.69 14.73 -1.11
N VAL A 50 3.54 13.67 -0.31
CA VAL A 50 4.60 12.71 0.03
C VAL A 50 4.26 11.39 -0.66
N SER A 51 5.20 10.77 -1.35
CA SER A 51 4.99 9.61 -2.21
C SER A 51 5.71 8.37 -1.69
N SER A 52 5.08 7.21 -1.86
CA SER A 52 5.64 5.91 -1.44
C SER A 52 6.55 5.23 -2.47
N SER A 53 6.74 5.81 -3.68
CA SER A 53 7.63 5.26 -4.70
C SER A 53 8.18 6.30 -5.66
N ASP A 54 9.30 5.96 -6.30
CA ASP A 54 9.90 6.81 -7.32
C ASP A 54 8.97 6.99 -8.53
N ALA A 55 8.19 5.95 -8.89
CA ALA A 55 7.20 6.02 -9.97
C ALA A 55 6.07 7.01 -9.66
N SER A 56 5.50 6.98 -8.45
CA SER A 56 4.47 7.92 -8.00
C SER A 56 5.03 9.35 -7.89
N THR A 57 6.26 9.49 -7.41
CA THR A 57 7.00 10.77 -7.39
C THR A 57 7.11 11.37 -8.79
N ALA A 58 7.55 10.58 -9.77
CA ALA A 58 7.69 11.04 -11.16
C ALA A 58 6.34 11.49 -11.74
N LYS A 59 5.26 10.74 -11.49
CA LYS A 59 3.91 11.08 -11.94
C LYS A 59 3.40 12.38 -11.31
N LEU A 60 3.55 12.56 -9.99
CA LEU A 60 3.18 13.79 -9.28
C LEU A 60 3.90 15.01 -9.86
N LYS A 61 5.22 14.90 -10.03
CA LYS A 61 6.05 15.98 -10.64
C LYS A 61 5.62 16.30 -12.06
N SER A 62 5.25 15.31 -12.87
CA SER A 62 4.79 15.53 -14.25
C SER A 62 3.49 16.34 -14.32
N LEU A 63 2.66 16.28 -13.27
CA LEU A 63 1.43 17.07 -13.13
C LEU A 63 1.67 18.45 -12.50
N GLY A 64 2.92 18.75 -12.11
CA GLY A 64 3.29 19.99 -11.44
C GLY A 64 2.87 20.04 -9.96
N ILE A 65 2.73 18.89 -9.30
CA ILE A 65 2.48 18.79 -7.86
C ILE A 65 3.84 18.73 -7.14
N PRO A 66 4.13 19.64 -6.18
CA PRO A 66 5.33 19.56 -5.35
C PRO A 66 5.39 18.25 -4.57
N VAL A 67 6.57 17.63 -4.52
CA VAL A 67 6.78 16.40 -3.73
C VAL A 67 7.79 16.69 -2.64
N PHE A 68 7.39 16.46 -1.40
CA PHE A 68 8.17 16.64 -0.18
C PHE A 68 8.83 15.34 0.24
N ASP A 69 9.98 15.44 0.90
CA ASP A 69 10.56 14.31 1.62
C ASP A 69 9.74 14.04 2.89
N SER A 70 9.54 12.75 3.22
CA SER A 70 8.82 12.37 4.44
C SER A 70 9.51 12.87 5.73
N ASN A 71 10.82 13.13 5.69
CA ASN A 71 11.57 13.69 6.81
C ASN A 71 11.33 15.20 7.02
N GLU A 72 10.70 15.87 6.04
CA GLU A 72 10.35 17.29 6.12
C GLU A 72 8.90 17.51 6.60
N VAL A 73 8.18 16.43 6.90
CA VAL A 73 6.77 16.45 7.28
C VAL A 73 6.56 15.72 8.60
N ASP A 74 6.08 16.41 9.62
CA ASP A 74 5.85 15.81 10.93
C ASP A 74 4.68 14.81 10.89
N GLU A 75 3.60 15.15 10.19
CA GLU A 75 2.38 14.35 10.09
C GLU A 75 1.61 14.67 8.81
N LEU A 76 0.91 13.68 8.27
CA LEU A 76 0.00 13.83 7.15
C LEU A 76 -1.45 13.74 7.61
N ASP A 77 -2.32 14.63 7.12
CA ASP A 77 -3.76 14.52 7.40
C ASP A 77 -4.33 13.21 6.84
N ILE A 78 -3.96 12.88 5.60
CA ILE A 78 -4.39 11.65 4.94
C ILE A 78 -3.25 10.98 4.17
N TYR A 79 -3.37 9.66 4.06
CA TYR A 79 -2.66 8.82 3.10
C TYR A 79 -3.68 8.03 2.27
N VAL A 80 -3.55 8.06 0.95
CA VAL A 80 -4.45 7.35 0.02
C VAL A 80 -3.65 6.34 -0.77
N ASP A 81 -4.02 5.06 -0.68
CA ASP A 81 -3.32 3.98 -1.38
C ASP A 81 -4.23 2.78 -1.69
N GLY A 82 -3.79 1.94 -2.61
CA GLY A 82 -4.43 0.69 -2.94
C GLY A 82 -4.09 -0.46 -1.98
N ALA A 83 -4.75 -1.60 -2.17
CA ALA A 83 -4.41 -2.86 -1.53
C ALA A 83 -4.46 -4.02 -2.53
N ASP A 84 -3.66 -5.05 -2.29
CA ASP A 84 -3.73 -6.33 -3.02
C ASP A 84 -4.87 -7.20 -2.47
N GLU A 85 -5.08 -7.15 -1.14
CA GLU A 85 -6.24 -7.68 -0.42
C GLU A 85 -6.61 -6.76 0.75
N ILE A 86 -7.91 -6.73 1.09
CA ILE A 86 -8.43 -6.08 2.30
C ILE A 86 -9.54 -6.94 2.89
N ASN A 87 -9.53 -7.16 4.22
CA ASN A 87 -10.56 -7.91 4.93
C ASN A 87 -11.56 -7.01 5.67
N GLY A 88 -12.56 -7.63 6.31
CA GLY A 88 -13.59 -6.91 7.07
C GLY A 88 -13.09 -6.18 8.32
N HIS A 89 -11.86 -6.43 8.76
CA HIS A 89 -11.20 -5.73 9.85
C HIS A 89 -10.29 -4.59 9.37
N MET A 90 -10.38 -4.21 8.10
CA MET A 90 -9.56 -3.17 7.47
C MET A 90 -8.05 -3.50 7.44
N GLN A 91 -7.70 -4.77 7.68
CA GLN A 91 -6.34 -5.28 7.54
C GLN A 91 -6.08 -5.61 6.07
N MET A 92 -4.85 -5.42 5.61
CA MET A 92 -4.54 -5.51 4.19
C MET A 92 -3.27 -6.33 3.93
N ILE A 93 -3.21 -6.91 2.72
CA ILE A 93 -1.95 -7.29 2.07
C ILE A 93 -1.65 -6.21 1.02
N LYS A 94 -0.41 -5.73 1.04
CA LYS A 94 0.14 -4.76 0.10
C LYS A 94 1.54 -5.19 -0.34
N GLY A 95 2.07 -4.55 -1.37
CA GLY A 95 3.43 -4.79 -1.86
C GLY A 95 3.50 -5.54 -3.19
N GLY A 96 2.38 -5.74 -3.89
CA GLY A 96 2.39 -6.22 -5.28
C GLY A 96 3.26 -5.35 -6.18
N GLY A 97 3.31 -4.04 -5.93
CA GLY A 97 4.18 -3.05 -6.59
C GLY A 97 5.58 -2.89 -6.00
N ALA A 98 6.01 -3.75 -5.08
CA ALA A 98 7.32 -3.72 -4.40
C ALA A 98 7.64 -2.42 -3.62
N ALA A 99 6.63 -1.62 -3.24
CA ALA A 99 6.79 -0.35 -2.52
C ALA A 99 6.41 -0.45 -1.02
N LEU A 100 6.15 -1.65 -0.51
CA LEU A 100 5.51 -1.92 0.79
C LEU A 100 6.18 -1.20 1.97
N THR A 101 7.50 -1.08 1.98
CA THR A 101 8.23 -0.44 3.10
C THR A 101 7.95 1.05 3.15
N ARG A 102 8.07 1.75 2.02
CA ARG A 102 7.76 3.18 1.94
C ARG A 102 6.27 3.44 2.16
N GLU A 103 5.39 2.57 1.64
CA GLU A 103 3.95 2.63 1.89
C GLU A 103 3.65 2.54 3.40
N LYS A 104 4.31 1.62 4.11
CA LYS A 104 4.13 1.44 5.55
C LYS A 104 4.61 2.64 6.35
N ILE A 105 5.72 3.25 5.95
CA ILE A 105 6.24 4.48 6.57
C ILE A 105 5.22 5.62 6.43
N ILE A 106 4.68 5.84 5.23
CA ILE A 106 3.71 6.92 5.00
C ILE A 106 2.41 6.64 5.73
N ALA A 107 1.95 5.39 5.76
CA ALA A 107 0.77 5.00 6.54
C ALA A 107 0.95 5.29 8.05
N ALA A 108 2.17 5.10 8.58
CA ALA A 108 2.47 5.32 9.99
C ALA A 108 2.45 6.80 10.40
N ILE A 109 2.84 7.72 9.50
CA ILE A 109 2.84 9.17 9.75
C ILE A 109 1.52 9.84 9.37
N ALA A 110 0.55 9.10 8.82
CA ALA A 110 -0.74 9.63 8.43
C ALA A 110 -1.79 9.45 9.53
N ARG A 111 -2.54 10.52 9.84
CA ARG A 111 -3.69 10.48 10.77
C ARG A 111 -4.76 9.55 10.26
N GLN A 112 -5.04 9.58 8.96
CA GLN A 112 -6.06 8.78 8.33
C GLN A 112 -5.50 8.07 7.09
N PHE A 113 -5.68 6.74 7.05
CA PHE A 113 -5.35 5.93 5.89
C PHE A 113 -6.64 5.55 5.14
N ILE A 114 -6.77 6.02 3.92
CA ILE A 114 -7.88 5.72 3.02
C ILE A 114 -7.42 4.68 2.01
N CYS A 115 -7.96 3.47 2.13
CA CYS A 115 -7.72 2.42 1.14
C CYS A 115 -8.67 2.60 -0.05
N ILE A 116 -8.14 2.61 -1.26
CA ILE A 116 -8.90 2.65 -2.50
C ILE A 116 -8.72 1.33 -3.26
N ALA A 117 -9.82 0.59 -3.48
CA ALA A 117 -9.75 -0.72 -4.11
C ALA A 117 -11.03 -1.02 -4.92
N ASP A 118 -10.93 -1.91 -5.89
CA ASP A 118 -12.11 -2.52 -6.50
C ASP A 118 -12.59 -3.72 -5.66
N ALA A 119 -13.85 -4.13 -5.84
CA ALA A 119 -14.48 -5.18 -5.04
C ALA A 119 -13.76 -6.54 -5.10
N SER A 120 -12.94 -6.80 -6.14
CA SER A 120 -12.20 -8.07 -6.24
C SER A 120 -11.08 -8.20 -5.19
N LYS A 121 -10.72 -7.07 -4.54
CA LYS A 121 -9.69 -7.02 -3.49
C LYS A 121 -10.23 -7.34 -2.09
N GLN A 122 -11.55 -7.39 -1.92
CA GLN A 122 -12.17 -7.76 -0.65
C GLN A 122 -12.12 -9.28 -0.44
N VAL A 123 -11.64 -9.69 0.72
CA VAL A 123 -11.55 -11.10 1.13
C VAL A 123 -12.04 -11.27 2.58
N GLU A 124 -12.50 -12.46 2.93
CA GLU A 124 -12.82 -12.78 4.32
C GLU A 124 -11.54 -13.06 5.11
N VAL A 125 -10.61 -13.81 4.53
CA VAL A 125 -9.33 -14.20 5.13
C VAL A 125 -8.20 -13.79 4.17
N LEU A 126 -7.19 -13.11 4.71
CA LEU A 126 -6.00 -12.69 3.96
C LEU A 126 -5.14 -13.92 3.59
N GLY A 127 -4.40 -13.81 2.47
CA GLY A 127 -3.40 -14.82 2.05
C GLY A 127 -3.72 -15.51 0.74
N LYS A 128 -4.82 -15.16 0.05
CA LYS A 128 -5.06 -15.59 -1.33
C LYS A 128 -4.05 -14.94 -2.28
N PHE A 129 -3.78 -13.65 -2.09
CA PHE A 129 -2.66 -12.97 -2.73
C PHE A 129 -1.36 -13.36 -2.01
N PRO A 130 -0.26 -13.69 -2.72
CA PRO A 130 1.00 -14.02 -2.08
C PRO A 130 1.50 -12.85 -1.24
N LEU A 131 1.88 -13.13 0.02
CA LEU A 131 2.33 -12.10 0.95
C LEU A 131 3.75 -11.62 0.61
N PRO A 132 3.94 -10.35 0.19
CA PRO A 132 5.27 -9.83 -0.09
C PRO A 132 6.04 -9.58 1.21
N VAL A 133 7.33 -9.93 1.20
CA VAL A 133 8.28 -9.62 2.27
C VAL A 133 9.51 -8.97 1.65
N GLU A 134 9.82 -7.73 2.03
CA GLU A 134 11.03 -7.05 1.61
C GLU A 134 12.20 -7.50 2.49
N VAL A 135 13.29 -7.92 1.85
CA VAL A 135 14.42 -8.59 2.50
C VAL A 135 15.73 -8.01 2.02
N ILE A 136 16.67 -7.79 2.94
CA ILE A 136 18.05 -7.46 2.60
C ILE A 136 18.64 -8.58 1.72
N PRO A 137 19.27 -8.29 0.58
CA PRO A 137 19.69 -9.30 -0.40
C PRO A 137 20.49 -10.47 0.19
N MET A 138 21.43 -10.21 1.11
CA MET A 138 22.25 -11.27 1.72
C MET A 138 21.44 -12.21 2.64
N ALA A 139 20.29 -11.78 3.15
CA ALA A 139 19.43 -12.56 4.05
C ALA A 139 18.40 -13.42 3.31
N ARG A 140 18.25 -13.28 1.99
CA ARG A 140 17.17 -13.88 1.19
C ARG A 140 16.93 -15.37 1.50
N SER A 141 17.98 -16.18 1.48
CA SER A 141 17.84 -17.63 1.69
C SER A 141 17.56 -17.99 3.16
N TYR A 142 18.12 -17.24 4.09
CA TYR A 142 17.83 -17.41 5.52
C TYR A 142 16.37 -17.08 5.82
N VAL A 143 15.92 -15.89 5.42
CA VAL A 143 14.52 -15.45 5.62
C VAL A 143 13.54 -16.42 4.94
N ALA A 144 13.86 -16.91 3.73
CA ALA A 144 13.01 -17.90 3.06
C ALA A 144 12.82 -19.17 3.94
N ARG A 145 13.89 -19.69 4.55
CA ARG A 145 13.77 -20.85 5.47
C ARG A 145 12.94 -20.54 6.71
N GLU A 146 13.05 -19.35 7.27
CA GLU A 146 12.22 -18.94 8.41
C GLU A 146 10.73 -18.85 8.03
N LEU A 147 10.42 -18.31 6.84
CA LEU A 147 9.06 -18.23 6.32
C LEU A 147 8.44 -19.61 6.06
N VAL A 148 9.24 -20.59 5.63
CA VAL A 148 8.78 -22.00 5.52
C VAL A 148 8.37 -22.56 6.88
N LYS A 149 9.09 -22.27 7.96
CA LYS A 149 8.73 -22.70 9.32
C LYS A 149 7.39 -22.10 9.80
N LEU A 150 6.96 -20.99 9.19
CA LEU A 150 5.64 -20.38 9.45
C LEU A 150 4.51 -20.99 8.59
N GLY A 151 4.82 -22.01 7.78
CA GLY A 151 3.86 -22.71 6.92
C GLY A 151 3.71 -22.12 5.52
N GLY A 152 4.48 -21.10 5.18
CA GLY A 152 4.43 -20.46 3.87
C GLY A 152 5.33 -21.12 2.83
N LEU A 153 5.09 -20.84 1.56
CA LEU A 153 5.92 -21.20 0.42
C LEU A 153 6.52 -19.93 -0.20
N PRO A 154 7.70 -19.45 0.27
CA PRO A 154 8.32 -18.24 -0.24
C PRO A 154 8.91 -18.47 -1.63
N LYS A 155 8.65 -17.54 -2.56
CA LYS A 155 9.24 -17.50 -3.90
C LYS A 155 9.96 -16.17 -4.09
N TYR A 156 11.20 -16.24 -4.56
CA TYR A 156 11.97 -15.03 -4.91
C TYR A 156 11.34 -14.34 -6.12
N ARG A 157 11.00 -13.05 -5.97
CA ARG A 157 10.51 -12.22 -7.06
C ARG A 157 11.67 -11.80 -7.94
N GLN A 158 11.89 -12.53 -9.02
CA GLN A 158 13.01 -12.30 -9.94
C GLN A 158 12.86 -10.97 -10.67
N ASN A 159 13.99 -10.35 -11.02
CA ASN A 159 14.07 -9.10 -11.79
C ASN A 159 13.38 -7.90 -11.14
N VAL A 160 13.16 -7.95 -9.83
CA VAL A 160 12.61 -6.85 -9.04
C VAL A 160 13.61 -6.47 -7.96
N VAL A 161 13.95 -5.18 -7.94
CA VAL A 161 14.69 -4.52 -6.86
C VAL A 161 13.79 -3.39 -6.36
N THR A 162 13.62 -3.28 -5.05
CA THR A 162 12.80 -2.21 -4.46
C THR A 162 13.51 -0.86 -4.61
N ASP A 163 12.78 0.25 -4.47
CA ASP A 163 13.37 1.60 -4.44
C ASP A 163 14.38 1.79 -3.28
N ASN A 164 14.44 0.83 -2.34
CA ASN A 164 15.39 0.80 -1.23
C ASN A 164 16.61 -0.12 -1.50
N GLY A 165 16.72 -0.71 -2.71
CA GLY A 165 17.82 -1.59 -3.09
C GLY A 165 17.69 -3.03 -2.56
N ASN A 166 16.52 -3.43 -2.09
CA ASN A 166 16.26 -4.75 -1.52
C ASN A 166 15.53 -5.69 -2.49
N VAL A 167 15.36 -6.94 -2.08
CA VAL A 167 14.63 -7.98 -2.82
C VAL A 167 13.31 -8.32 -2.16
N ILE A 168 12.40 -8.97 -2.92
CA ILE A 168 11.10 -9.43 -2.43
C ILE A 168 11.03 -10.95 -2.44
N LEU A 169 10.51 -11.51 -1.35
CA LEU A 169 10.01 -12.87 -1.27
C LEU A 169 8.47 -12.83 -1.26
N ASP A 170 7.84 -13.47 -2.23
CA ASP A 170 6.39 -13.65 -2.26
C ASP A 170 6.01 -14.96 -1.56
N VAL A 171 5.32 -14.89 -0.44
CA VAL A 171 4.97 -16.05 0.38
C VAL A 171 3.59 -16.54 0.03
N HIS A 172 3.52 -17.70 -0.61
CA HIS A 172 2.28 -18.39 -1.00
C HIS A 172 1.77 -19.30 0.12
N ASN A 173 0.54 -19.77 -0.06
CA ASN A 173 -0.10 -20.80 0.76
C ASN A 173 -0.27 -20.44 2.25
N LEU A 174 -0.35 -19.16 2.56
CA LEU A 174 -0.70 -18.68 3.89
C LEU A 174 -2.22 -18.56 4.03
N ASN A 175 -2.76 -19.00 5.16
CA ASN A 175 -4.12 -18.73 5.61
C ASN A 175 -4.02 -17.85 6.87
N ILE A 176 -4.15 -16.54 6.71
CA ILE A 176 -3.76 -15.57 7.71
C ILE A 176 -4.95 -15.25 8.61
N LEU A 177 -5.11 -16.02 9.69
CA LEU A 177 -6.20 -15.86 10.65
C LEU A 177 -5.89 -14.81 11.72
N ASP A 178 -4.61 -14.64 12.09
CA ASP A 178 -4.12 -13.60 12.98
C ASP A 178 -3.06 -12.77 12.28
N ALA A 179 -3.51 -11.74 11.57
CA ALA A 179 -2.65 -10.90 10.74
C ALA A 179 -1.68 -10.06 11.59
N ILE A 180 -2.09 -9.60 12.78
CA ILE A 180 -1.25 -8.79 13.67
C ILE A 180 -0.10 -9.64 14.22
N ALA A 181 -0.40 -10.83 14.73
CA ALA A 181 0.63 -11.73 15.25
C ALA A 181 1.63 -12.14 14.17
N LEU A 182 1.14 -12.43 12.95
CA LEU A 182 2.00 -12.80 11.83
C LEU A 182 2.86 -11.64 11.36
N GLU A 183 2.30 -10.41 11.26
CA GLU A 183 3.05 -9.20 10.92
C GLU A 183 4.22 -8.97 11.88
N ASN A 184 3.96 -9.02 13.19
CA ASN A 184 4.98 -8.85 14.21
C ASN A 184 6.06 -9.95 14.17
N LYS A 185 5.64 -11.19 13.94
CA LYS A 185 6.54 -12.33 13.89
C LYS A 185 7.49 -12.27 12.69
N ILE A 186 6.98 -11.92 11.50
CA ILE A 186 7.81 -11.81 10.29
C ILE A 186 8.75 -10.61 10.40
N ASN A 187 8.28 -9.45 10.88
CA ASN A 187 9.11 -8.27 11.06
C ASN A 187 10.24 -8.49 12.09
N GLY A 188 10.10 -9.47 12.99
CA GLY A 188 11.15 -9.86 13.94
C GLY A 188 12.25 -10.77 13.39
N ILE A 189 12.16 -11.21 12.13
CA ILE A 189 13.17 -12.07 11.51
C ILE A 189 14.35 -11.21 11.04
N ALA A 190 15.57 -11.55 11.45
CA ALA A 190 16.76 -10.81 11.02
C ALA A 190 16.88 -10.80 9.49
N GLY A 191 17.10 -9.61 8.91
CA GLY A 191 17.18 -9.41 7.46
C GLY A 191 15.86 -9.13 6.77
N VAL A 192 14.72 -9.22 7.44
CA VAL A 192 13.45 -8.65 6.97
C VAL A 192 13.49 -7.15 7.15
N VAL A 193 13.18 -6.40 6.09
CA VAL A 193 13.00 -4.95 6.14
C VAL A 193 11.58 -4.66 6.61
N THR A 194 10.58 -5.23 5.92
CA THR A 194 9.18 -5.26 6.39
C THR A 194 8.38 -6.32 5.64
N VAL A 195 7.24 -6.69 6.20
CA VAL A 195 6.26 -7.57 5.57
C VAL A 195 5.08 -6.76 5.02
N GLY A 196 4.48 -7.23 3.93
CA GLY A 196 3.32 -6.62 3.28
C GLY A 196 1.99 -6.81 4.01
N LEU A 197 1.99 -7.21 5.27
CA LEU A 197 0.82 -7.15 6.14
C LEU A 197 0.70 -5.75 6.75
N PHE A 198 -0.45 -5.14 6.55
CA PHE A 198 -0.85 -3.86 7.14
C PHE A 198 -2.01 -4.15 8.10
N ALA A 199 -1.70 -4.73 9.24
CA ALA A 199 -2.64 -5.15 10.26
C ALA A 199 -2.49 -4.38 11.57
N ASN A 200 -1.25 -4.06 12.00
CA ASN A 200 -1.00 -3.13 13.09
C ASN A 200 -1.47 -1.71 12.75
N ARG A 201 -1.27 -1.31 11.47
CA ARG A 201 -1.79 -0.08 10.89
C ARG A 201 -2.59 -0.44 9.63
N GLY A 202 -3.86 -0.78 9.84
CA GLY A 202 -4.84 -1.00 8.78
C GLY A 202 -5.36 0.30 8.19
N ALA A 203 -6.33 0.21 7.27
CA ALA A 203 -7.05 1.38 6.77
C ALA A 203 -8.07 1.88 7.80
N ASP A 204 -8.31 3.20 7.83
CA ASP A 204 -9.40 3.79 8.62
C ASP A 204 -10.69 3.82 7.81
N ILE A 205 -10.57 3.98 6.50
CA ILE A 205 -11.68 4.00 5.54
C ILE A 205 -11.27 3.20 4.31
N ALA A 206 -12.19 2.41 3.76
CA ALA A 206 -12.02 1.81 2.46
C ALA A 206 -13.09 2.31 1.47
N LEU A 207 -12.65 2.80 0.32
CA LEU A 207 -13.49 3.15 -0.81
C LEU A 207 -13.45 2.00 -1.80
N ILE A 208 -14.54 1.27 -1.91
CA ILE A 208 -14.63 0.05 -2.72
C ILE A 208 -15.42 0.34 -3.98
N GLY A 209 -14.77 0.22 -5.13
CA GLY A 209 -15.40 0.36 -6.43
C GLY A 209 -16.26 -0.86 -6.76
N THR A 210 -17.53 -0.63 -7.00
CA THR A 210 -18.51 -1.65 -7.38
C THR A 210 -19.24 -1.24 -8.66
N PRO A 211 -19.91 -2.16 -9.37
CA PRO A 211 -20.73 -1.81 -10.54
C PRO A 211 -21.81 -0.76 -10.24
N ASN A 212 -22.24 -0.65 -8.98
CA ASN A 212 -23.27 0.29 -8.51
C ASN A 212 -22.69 1.61 -7.96
N GLY A 213 -21.39 1.85 -8.11
CA GLY A 213 -20.69 3.03 -7.62
C GLY A 213 -19.68 2.71 -6.51
N VAL A 214 -19.21 3.76 -5.83
CA VAL A 214 -18.23 3.63 -4.74
C VAL A 214 -18.95 3.39 -3.41
N LYS A 215 -18.60 2.27 -2.77
CA LYS A 215 -19.06 1.94 -1.41
C LYS A 215 -18.02 2.39 -0.39
N VAL A 216 -18.44 3.12 0.63
CA VAL A 216 -17.58 3.50 1.77
C VAL A 216 -17.74 2.45 2.87
N VAL A 217 -16.62 1.96 3.38
CA VAL A 217 -16.52 1.03 4.53
C VAL A 217 -15.65 1.68 5.59
N LYS A 218 -16.12 1.62 6.86
CA LYS A 218 -15.46 2.18 8.04
C LYS A 218 -15.39 1.13 9.13
#